data_221fdabdf2d1344209d22671fe09b191
#
_entry.id   221fdabdf2d1344209d22671fe09b191
#
_cell.length_a   1.000
_cell.length_b   1.000
_cell.length_c   1.000
_cell.angle_alpha   90.00
_cell.angle_beta   90.00
_cell.angle_gamma   90.00
#
_symmetry.space_group_name_H-M   'P 1'
#
loop_
_entity.id
_entity.type
_entity.pdbx_description
1 polymer ?
#
loop_
_entity_poly.entity_id
_entity_poly.type
_entity_poly.pdbx_seq_one_letter_code
_entity_poly.pdbx_strand_id
1 'polypeptide(L)'
;MSYTAHGAVIDVTAEAIVFRRSLLASSLGAPAHESLSLAGATGVECTEPTATGFGQVIVHGTSGSGGGAGDTVIRFAPGQDATAFAQAVEAALRGEAPAASTRVQGLNFTAVDVETANDNWGSVCQIGAVRFRDGEETESRTWLCTPPPGLEHFDDVNISIHGITPDDVADASPFADAAAELFDFLGSDTMVAHNAQFDSTALRSGLKKSAAPVPEIRLACSLALARDASRAGVIDVANHKLPTVASCIGAEDFHHHEATADARAAGEIVSALAQRFGHSGSIEDLFTTRDFALGTLSEESVIPVLRANTAPLSAADLGAGTDFRDKTRMAGTTSGAKKKSSGSAQRRGPAPWQSVSTPDTIPDPNPDADPEGALFGQNVTLTGDFEPFDKGLLWSKIAERGGKVGKNVTKKTTILVVGQWATKTSKEKRAEELQGKGQDIEIWQTDKLLEELQLDEAPPF
;
A
#
# COMPACT_ATOMS: atom_id res chain seq x y z
N MET A 1 -11.86 -12.41 -16.38
CA MET A 1 -10.58 -12.88 -15.90
C MET A 1 -9.47 -12.38 -16.76
N SER A 2 -8.39 -11.93 -16.12
CA SER A 2 -7.24 -11.36 -16.80
C SER A 2 -6.06 -12.32 -16.78
N TYR A 3 -5.48 -12.57 -17.93
CA TYR A 3 -4.29 -13.39 -18.12
C TYR A 3 -3.20 -12.56 -18.78
N THR A 4 -1.95 -12.77 -18.41
CA THR A 4 -0.82 -12.12 -19.06
C THR A 4 -0.30 -12.98 -20.20
N ALA A 5 -0.32 -12.43 -21.42
CA ALA A 5 0.28 -13.02 -22.61
C ALA A 5 1.40 -12.13 -23.15
N HIS A 6 2.15 -12.62 -24.14
CA HIS A 6 3.25 -11.83 -24.70
C HIS A 6 2.75 -10.53 -25.34
N GLY A 7 3.08 -9.40 -24.71
CA GLY A 7 2.70 -8.05 -25.19
C GLY A 7 1.25 -7.64 -24.94
N ALA A 8 0.47 -8.40 -24.17
CA ALA A 8 -0.92 -8.09 -23.87
C ALA A 8 -1.38 -8.64 -22.52
N VAL A 9 -2.36 -7.98 -21.92
CA VAL A 9 -3.25 -8.54 -20.90
C VAL A 9 -4.54 -8.95 -21.61
N ILE A 10 -5.05 -10.14 -21.30
CA ILE A 10 -6.17 -10.76 -21.97
C ILE A 10 -7.25 -11.09 -20.95
N ASP A 11 -8.46 -10.62 -21.18
CA ASP A 11 -9.63 -10.98 -20.37
C ASP A 11 -10.46 -12.04 -21.11
N VAL A 12 -10.82 -13.12 -20.40
CA VAL A 12 -11.77 -14.13 -20.91
C VAL A 12 -13.12 -13.90 -20.23
N THR A 13 -14.15 -13.72 -21.03
CA THR A 13 -15.55 -13.67 -20.62
C THR A 13 -16.31 -14.85 -21.19
N ALA A 14 -17.57 -15.05 -20.83
CA ALA A 14 -18.40 -16.10 -21.41
C ALA A 14 -18.61 -15.96 -22.94
N GLU A 15 -18.41 -14.76 -23.50
CA GLU A 15 -18.74 -14.46 -24.88
C GLU A 15 -17.54 -14.06 -25.75
N ALA A 16 -16.43 -13.61 -25.10
CA ALA A 16 -15.32 -13.01 -25.84
C ALA A 16 -13.98 -13.11 -25.11
N ILE A 17 -12.90 -13.02 -25.89
CA ILE A 17 -11.52 -12.77 -25.45
C ILE A 17 -11.21 -11.32 -25.76
N VAL A 18 -10.87 -10.52 -24.72
CA VAL A 18 -10.57 -9.09 -24.86
C VAL A 18 -9.09 -8.86 -24.61
N PHE A 19 -8.40 -8.27 -25.59
CA PHE A 19 -6.98 -7.94 -25.50
C PHE A 19 -6.80 -6.48 -25.11
N ARG A 20 -5.95 -6.23 -24.14
CA ARG A 20 -5.36 -4.92 -23.83
C ARG A 20 -3.86 -5.01 -24.09
N ARG A 21 -3.41 -4.45 -25.19
CA ARG A 21 -2.01 -4.55 -25.61
C ARG A 21 -1.13 -3.52 -24.91
N SER A 22 0.11 -3.91 -24.66
CA SER A 22 1.12 -2.98 -24.12
C SER A 22 1.37 -1.80 -25.08
N LEU A 23 1.87 -0.69 -24.54
CA LEU A 23 2.25 0.48 -25.36
C LEU A 23 3.24 0.11 -26.47
N LEU A 24 4.17 -0.81 -26.19
CA LEU A 24 5.13 -1.28 -27.17
C LEU A 24 4.44 -2.06 -28.29
N ALA A 25 3.55 -3.00 -27.97
CA ALA A 25 2.80 -3.75 -28.99
C ALA A 25 1.91 -2.84 -29.82
N SER A 26 1.28 -1.83 -29.22
CA SER A 26 0.46 -0.83 -29.92
C SER A 26 1.30 0.08 -30.83
N SER A 27 2.51 0.45 -30.43
CA SER A 27 3.43 1.26 -31.26
C SER A 27 3.95 0.51 -32.49
N LEU A 28 3.88 -0.83 -32.46
CA LEU A 28 4.23 -1.70 -33.61
C LEU A 28 3.04 -2.00 -34.51
N GLY A 29 1.92 -1.29 -34.34
CA GLY A 29 0.76 -1.35 -35.23
C GLY A 29 -0.36 -2.30 -34.80
N ALA A 30 -0.23 -2.94 -33.61
CA ALA A 30 -1.34 -3.72 -33.06
C ALA A 30 -2.40 -2.80 -32.42
N PRO A 31 -3.72 -3.08 -32.57
CA PRO A 31 -4.74 -2.26 -31.92
C PRO A 31 -4.60 -2.33 -30.40
N ALA A 32 -4.70 -1.19 -29.71
CA ALA A 32 -4.54 -1.11 -28.26
C ALA A 32 -5.59 -1.97 -27.52
N HIS A 33 -6.79 -2.04 -28.08
CA HIS A 33 -7.89 -2.89 -27.62
C HIS A 33 -8.44 -3.70 -28.78
N GLU A 34 -8.65 -4.99 -28.55
CA GLU A 34 -9.23 -5.91 -29.53
C GLU A 34 -10.13 -6.90 -28.80
N SER A 35 -11.29 -7.22 -29.37
CA SER A 35 -12.20 -8.21 -28.83
C SER A 35 -12.45 -9.29 -29.87
N LEU A 36 -12.25 -10.54 -29.50
CA LEU A 36 -12.51 -11.72 -30.29
C LEU A 36 -13.74 -12.44 -29.73
N SER A 37 -14.78 -12.61 -30.54
CA SER A 37 -15.96 -13.36 -30.14
C SER A 37 -15.66 -14.85 -30.05
N LEU A 38 -16.12 -15.50 -29.00
CA LEU A 38 -16.13 -16.96 -28.83
C LEU A 38 -17.35 -17.61 -29.45
N ALA A 39 -18.32 -16.83 -29.97
CA ALA A 39 -19.48 -17.35 -30.67
C ALA A 39 -19.02 -18.02 -31.97
N GLY A 40 -18.99 -19.35 -31.98
CA GLY A 40 -18.50 -20.14 -33.11
C GLY A 40 -17.12 -20.77 -32.89
N ALA A 41 -16.46 -20.46 -31.80
CA ALA A 41 -15.22 -21.15 -31.45
C ALA A 41 -15.49 -22.62 -31.12
N THR A 42 -14.62 -23.50 -31.61
CA THR A 42 -14.84 -24.97 -31.64
C THR A 42 -13.88 -25.73 -30.75
N GLY A 43 -12.79 -25.11 -30.30
CA GLY A 43 -11.82 -25.78 -29.43
C GLY A 43 -10.58 -24.92 -29.15
N VAL A 44 -9.74 -25.47 -28.29
CA VAL A 44 -8.49 -24.83 -27.83
C VAL A 44 -7.36 -25.83 -27.88
N GLU A 45 -6.22 -25.43 -28.42
CA GLU A 45 -4.97 -26.19 -28.35
C GLU A 45 -3.95 -25.38 -27.53
N CYS A 46 -3.28 -26.01 -26.56
CA CYS A 46 -2.30 -25.39 -25.70
C CYS A 46 -0.92 -26.04 -25.84
N THR A 47 0.10 -25.20 -25.98
CA THR A 47 1.51 -25.58 -25.85
C THR A 47 2.14 -24.67 -24.80
N GLU A 48 2.59 -25.28 -23.70
CA GLU A 48 3.21 -24.54 -22.59
C GLU A 48 4.53 -23.88 -23.00
N PRO A 49 4.84 -22.68 -22.46
CA PRO A 49 6.15 -22.10 -22.59
C PRO A 49 7.19 -22.92 -21.83
N THR A 50 8.39 -22.97 -22.36
CA THR A 50 9.55 -23.60 -21.70
C THR A 50 10.40 -22.51 -21.01
N ALA A 51 11.43 -22.90 -20.27
CA ALA A 51 12.34 -21.93 -19.62
C ALA A 51 13.00 -20.94 -20.60
N THR A 52 13.12 -21.31 -21.89
CA THR A 52 13.79 -20.50 -22.92
C THR A 52 12.96 -20.31 -24.19
N GLY A 53 11.76 -20.91 -24.25
CA GLY A 53 10.91 -20.88 -25.45
C GLY A 53 9.50 -20.40 -25.16
N PHE A 54 8.90 -19.73 -26.16
CA PHE A 54 7.51 -19.31 -26.08
C PHE A 54 6.56 -20.51 -26.18
N GLY A 55 5.48 -20.46 -25.39
CA GLY A 55 4.28 -21.26 -25.58
C GLY A 55 3.24 -20.55 -26.44
N GLN A 56 2.17 -21.25 -26.75
CA GLN A 56 1.03 -20.68 -27.47
C GLN A 56 -0.27 -21.40 -27.12
N VAL A 57 -1.36 -20.62 -27.21
CA VAL A 57 -2.72 -21.15 -27.20
C VAL A 57 -3.38 -20.80 -28.53
N ILE A 58 -3.94 -21.79 -29.19
CA ILE A 58 -4.70 -21.61 -30.44
C ILE A 58 -6.17 -21.80 -30.11
N VAL A 59 -6.97 -20.79 -30.38
CA VAL A 59 -8.44 -20.85 -30.24
C VAL A 59 -9.04 -20.92 -31.62
N HIS A 60 -9.70 -22.06 -31.95
CA HIS A 60 -10.24 -22.34 -33.26
C HIS A 60 -11.61 -21.70 -33.48
N GLY A 61 -11.83 -21.12 -34.64
CA GLY A 61 -13.13 -20.62 -35.04
C GLY A 61 -13.57 -19.29 -34.41
N THR A 62 -12.63 -18.51 -33.87
CA THR A 62 -12.92 -17.16 -33.34
C THR A 62 -13.24 -16.18 -34.47
N SER A 63 -14.05 -15.16 -34.15
CA SER A 63 -14.31 -14.05 -35.09
C SER A 63 -13.89 -12.72 -34.51
N GLY A 64 -13.04 -11.98 -35.22
CA GLY A 64 -12.61 -10.64 -34.88
C GLY A 64 -13.50 -9.54 -35.48
N SER A 65 -13.20 -8.29 -35.15
CA SER A 65 -13.91 -7.09 -35.65
C SER A 65 -13.93 -6.95 -37.20
N GLY A 66 -13.21 -7.79 -37.94
CA GLY A 66 -13.18 -7.84 -39.40
C GLY A 66 -14.08 -8.92 -40.05
N GLY A 67 -14.86 -9.69 -39.29
CA GLY A 67 -15.96 -10.55 -39.79
C GLY A 67 -15.55 -11.90 -40.41
N GLY A 68 -14.29 -12.31 -40.36
CA GLY A 68 -13.86 -13.65 -40.80
C GLY A 68 -13.69 -14.60 -39.60
N ALA A 69 -14.31 -15.79 -39.65
CA ALA A 69 -13.99 -16.85 -38.69
C ALA A 69 -12.61 -17.44 -39.01
N GLY A 70 -11.77 -17.58 -38.00
CA GLY A 70 -10.43 -18.13 -38.15
C GLY A 70 -9.81 -18.52 -36.81
N ASP A 71 -8.63 -19.14 -36.86
CA ASP A 71 -7.89 -19.52 -35.68
C ASP A 71 -7.11 -18.33 -35.16
N THR A 72 -7.19 -18.13 -33.83
CA THR A 72 -6.42 -17.09 -33.15
C THR A 72 -5.28 -17.74 -32.38
N VAL A 73 -4.04 -17.30 -32.66
CA VAL A 73 -2.84 -17.75 -31.97
C VAL A 73 -2.41 -16.71 -30.95
N ILE A 74 -2.38 -17.08 -29.69
CA ILE A 74 -1.96 -16.27 -28.58
C ILE A 74 -0.65 -16.81 -28.03
N ARG A 75 0.38 -15.96 -27.93
CA ARG A 75 1.71 -16.36 -27.48
C ARG A 75 1.94 -16.02 -26.01
N PHE A 76 2.61 -16.93 -25.32
CA PHE A 76 3.00 -16.81 -23.92
C PHE A 76 4.53 -16.86 -23.80
N ALA A 77 5.10 -15.89 -23.10
CA ALA A 77 6.54 -15.87 -22.82
C ALA A 77 6.89 -16.90 -21.72
N PRO A 78 8.16 -17.28 -21.57
CA PRO A 78 8.62 -18.04 -20.41
C PRO A 78 8.11 -17.45 -19.08
N GLY A 79 7.53 -18.30 -18.22
CA GLY A 79 6.95 -17.90 -16.95
C GLY A 79 5.50 -17.40 -17.01
N GLN A 80 4.86 -17.34 -18.17
CA GLN A 80 3.43 -17.04 -18.31
C GLN A 80 2.63 -18.35 -18.40
N ASP A 81 1.42 -18.36 -17.80
CA ASP A 81 0.58 -19.56 -17.67
C ASP A 81 -0.39 -19.69 -18.86
N ALA A 82 0.05 -20.45 -19.86
CA ALA A 82 -0.76 -20.74 -21.05
C ALA A 82 -1.88 -21.74 -20.73
N THR A 83 -1.65 -22.69 -19.82
CA THR A 83 -2.64 -23.70 -19.43
C THR A 83 -3.83 -23.08 -18.71
N ALA A 84 -3.62 -22.18 -17.76
CA ALA A 84 -4.73 -21.51 -17.07
C ALA A 84 -5.60 -20.69 -18.04
N PHE A 85 -4.98 -20.02 -19.01
CA PHE A 85 -5.72 -19.31 -20.06
C PHE A 85 -6.52 -20.28 -20.93
N ALA A 86 -5.93 -21.38 -21.38
CA ALA A 86 -6.61 -22.39 -22.22
C ALA A 86 -7.83 -22.97 -21.48
N GLN A 87 -7.66 -23.34 -20.21
CA GLN A 87 -8.76 -23.85 -19.38
C GLN A 87 -9.91 -22.84 -19.22
N ALA A 88 -9.59 -21.56 -19.06
CA ALA A 88 -10.61 -20.53 -18.97
C ALA A 88 -11.39 -20.36 -20.27
N VAL A 89 -10.72 -20.45 -21.43
CA VAL A 89 -11.40 -20.42 -22.73
C VAL A 89 -12.26 -21.67 -22.91
N GLU A 90 -11.76 -22.86 -22.54
CA GLU A 90 -12.55 -24.09 -22.58
C GLU A 90 -13.80 -24.03 -21.70
N ALA A 91 -13.67 -23.47 -20.48
CA ALA A 91 -14.79 -23.27 -19.57
C ALA A 91 -15.83 -22.30 -20.18
N ALA A 92 -15.37 -21.22 -20.80
CA ALA A 92 -16.23 -20.29 -21.52
C ALA A 92 -16.96 -20.95 -22.69
N LEU A 93 -16.28 -21.82 -23.46
CA LEU A 93 -16.89 -22.57 -24.55
C LEU A 93 -17.95 -23.60 -24.08
N ARG A 94 -17.83 -24.11 -22.86
CA ARG A 94 -18.86 -24.96 -22.23
C ARG A 94 -20.03 -24.15 -21.64
N GLY A 95 -19.99 -22.82 -21.73
CA GLY A 95 -20.97 -21.93 -21.09
C GLY A 95 -20.82 -21.86 -19.57
N GLU A 96 -19.70 -22.32 -19.03
CA GLU A 96 -19.32 -22.18 -17.64
C GLU A 96 -18.68 -20.83 -17.44
N ALA A 97 -18.93 -20.19 -16.29
CA ALA A 97 -18.13 -19.01 -15.93
C ALA A 97 -16.66 -19.46 -15.82
N PRO A 98 -15.70 -18.79 -16.51
CA PRO A 98 -14.32 -19.17 -16.38
C PRO A 98 -13.93 -19.16 -14.90
N ALA A 99 -13.45 -20.29 -14.36
CA ALA A 99 -12.95 -20.31 -12.98
C ALA A 99 -11.82 -19.31 -12.84
N ALA A 100 -11.90 -18.44 -11.81
CA ALA A 100 -10.84 -17.47 -11.58
C ALA A 100 -9.57 -18.24 -11.23
N SER A 101 -8.58 -18.29 -12.16
CA SER A 101 -7.24 -18.59 -11.72
C SER A 101 -6.77 -17.38 -10.92
N THR A 102 -6.77 -17.50 -9.61
CA THR A 102 -6.18 -16.52 -8.70
C THR A 102 -4.65 -16.62 -8.66
N ARG A 103 -4.10 -17.61 -9.37
CA ARG A 103 -2.68 -17.93 -9.37
C ARG A 103 -1.82 -16.85 -10.00
N VAL A 104 -0.84 -16.39 -9.23
CA VAL A 104 0.27 -15.53 -9.67
C VAL A 104 1.56 -16.31 -9.40
N GLN A 105 2.08 -16.97 -10.41
CA GLN A 105 3.23 -17.86 -10.29
C GLN A 105 4.43 -17.17 -9.62
N GLY A 106 4.98 -17.78 -8.57
CA GLY A 106 6.11 -17.27 -7.81
C GLY A 106 5.75 -16.24 -6.73
N LEU A 107 4.49 -15.82 -6.63
CA LEU A 107 4.04 -14.87 -5.61
C LEU A 107 3.82 -15.61 -4.27
N ASN A 108 4.87 -15.68 -3.47
CA ASN A 108 4.89 -16.37 -2.18
C ASN A 108 5.11 -15.36 -1.06
N PHE A 109 4.27 -15.40 -0.03
CA PHE A 109 4.35 -14.53 1.15
C PHE A 109 3.45 -15.07 2.27
N THR A 110 3.54 -14.46 3.44
CA THR A 110 2.61 -14.70 4.54
C THR A 110 1.98 -13.37 4.96
N ALA A 111 0.65 -13.30 4.90
CA ALA A 111 -0.11 -12.15 5.38
C ALA A 111 -0.33 -12.29 6.89
N VAL A 112 -0.24 -11.17 7.62
CA VAL A 112 -0.37 -11.10 9.08
C VAL A 112 -1.21 -9.90 9.45
N ASP A 113 -2.01 -10.05 10.48
CA ASP A 113 -2.73 -8.97 11.14
C ASP A 113 -2.74 -9.21 12.65
N VAL A 114 -2.85 -8.15 13.46
CA VAL A 114 -2.85 -8.25 14.91
C VAL A 114 -3.94 -7.39 15.53
N GLU A 115 -4.56 -7.93 16.60
CA GLU A 115 -5.48 -7.17 17.46
C GLU A 115 -4.81 -6.80 18.77
N THR A 116 -5.08 -5.59 19.26
CA THR A 116 -4.48 -5.04 20.47
C THR A 116 -5.51 -4.82 21.57
N ALA A 117 -5.14 -5.12 22.82
CA ALA A 117 -6.02 -5.01 23.98
C ALA A 117 -6.34 -3.56 24.37
N ASN A 118 -5.43 -2.62 24.11
CA ASN A 118 -5.56 -1.22 24.48
C ASN A 118 -4.80 -0.31 23.51
N ASP A 119 -4.70 0.98 23.82
CA ASP A 119 -4.05 2.00 23.01
C ASP A 119 -2.52 1.88 22.92
N ASN A 120 -1.87 1.00 23.69
CA ASN A 120 -0.47 0.67 23.53
C ASN A 120 -0.29 -0.42 22.47
N TRP A 121 0.43 -0.12 21.38
CA TRP A 121 0.61 -1.05 20.25
C TRP A 121 1.19 -2.41 20.66
N GLY A 122 2.01 -2.45 21.70
CA GLY A 122 2.57 -3.70 22.20
C GLY A 122 1.57 -4.62 22.90
N SER A 123 0.31 -4.19 23.15
CA SER A 123 -0.71 -4.96 23.88
C SER A 123 -1.39 -6.02 23.02
N VAL A 124 -0.65 -6.68 22.13
CA VAL A 124 -1.21 -7.69 21.21
C VAL A 124 -1.92 -8.80 21.97
N CYS A 125 -3.18 -9.05 21.63
CA CYS A 125 -4.06 -10.08 22.22
C CYS A 125 -4.50 -11.17 21.23
N GLN A 126 -4.40 -10.90 19.91
CA GLN A 126 -4.61 -11.90 18.86
C GLN A 126 -3.63 -11.65 17.72
N ILE A 127 -3.20 -12.74 17.09
CA ILE A 127 -2.39 -12.73 15.86
C ILE A 127 -3.10 -13.63 14.85
N GLY A 128 -3.31 -13.13 13.64
CA GLY A 128 -3.77 -13.89 12.49
C GLY A 128 -2.69 -13.97 11.44
N ALA A 129 -2.48 -15.15 10.84
CA ALA A 129 -1.55 -15.33 9.75
C ALA A 129 -2.11 -16.24 8.67
N VAL A 130 -1.91 -15.86 7.40
CA VAL A 130 -2.37 -16.61 6.23
C VAL A 130 -1.23 -16.71 5.23
N ARG A 131 -0.86 -17.94 4.88
CA ARG A 131 0.22 -18.23 3.93
C ARG A 131 -0.32 -18.30 2.52
N PHE A 132 0.33 -17.57 1.62
CA PHE A 132 0.04 -17.57 0.19
C PHE A 132 1.19 -18.22 -0.58
N ARG A 133 0.83 -19.08 -1.55
CA ARG A 133 1.77 -19.69 -2.50
C ARG A 133 1.21 -19.54 -3.91
N ASP A 134 2.01 -19.01 -4.82
CA ASP A 134 1.57 -18.62 -6.15
C ASP A 134 0.32 -17.70 -6.12
N GLY A 135 0.20 -16.87 -5.08
CA GLY A 135 -0.92 -15.96 -4.89
C GLY A 135 -2.20 -16.61 -4.35
N GLU A 136 -2.20 -17.90 -4.03
CA GLU A 136 -3.34 -18.63 -3.45
C GLU A 136 -3.10 -18.95 -1.98
N GLU A 137 -4.15 -18.84 -1.15
CA GLU A 137 -4.10 -19.26 0.25
C GLU A 137 -3.84 -20.76 0.35
N THR A 138 -2.90 -21.15 1.20
CA THR A 138 -2.53 -22.56 1.42
C THR A 138 -2.68 -22.99 2.86
N GLU A 139 -2.48 -22.11 3.83
CA GLU A 139 -2.55 -22.40 5.26
C GLU A 139 -2.89 -21.13 6.02
N SER A 140 -3.67 -21.25 7.11
CA SER A 140 -3.94 -20.13 8.02
C SER A 140 -3.81 -20.56 9.47
N ARG A 141 -3.46 -19.64 10.35
CA ARG A 141 -3.35 -19.83 11.79
C ARG A 141 -3.84 -18.60 12.54
N THR A 142 -4.40 -18.85 13.71
CA THR A 142 -4.84 -17.82 14.67
C THR A 142 -4.25 -18.16 16.02
N TRP A 143 -3.70 -17.16 16.71
CA TRP A 143 -3.23 -17.26 18.08
C TRP A 143 -3.92 -16.19 18.92
N LEU A 144 -4.73 -16.62 19.89
CA LEU A 144 -5.07 -15.78 21.04
C LEU A 144 -3.88 -15.78 21.98
N CYS A 145 -3.57 -14.66 22.57
CA CYS A 145 -2.47 -14.56 23.51
C CYS A 145 -2.78 -13.57 24.65
N THR A 146 -2.22 -13.85 25.81
CA THR A 146 -2.20 -12.89 26.90
C THR A 146 -1.23 -11.76 26.52
N PRO A 147 -1.65 -10.48 26.55
CA PRO A 147 -0.77 -9.36 26.25
C PRO A 147 0.50 -9.33 27.11
N PRO A 148 1.58 -8.69 26.64
CA PRO A 148 2.84 -8.58 27.37
C PRO A 148 2.68 -8.01 28.78
N PRO A 149 3.62 -8.34 29.73
CA PRO A 149 3.58 -7.84 31.10
C PRO A 149 3.49 -6.31 31.17
N GLY A 150 2.48 -5.83 31.92
CA GLY A 150 2.17 -4.40 32.09
C GLY A 150 1.27 -3.82 30.99
N LEU A 151 0.81 -4.64 30.04
CA LEU A 151 -0.11 -4.26 28.96
C LEU A 151 -1.38 -5.11 28.94
N GLU A 152 -1.69 -5.83 30.03
CA GLU A 152 -2.80 -6.78 30.14
C GLU A 152 -4.18 -6.09 30.28
N HIS A 153 -4.21 -4.78 30.38
CA HIS A 153 -5.46 -4.02 30.42
C HIS A 153 -6.15 -4.09 29.05
N PHE A 154 -7.49 -4.20 29.06
CA PHE A 154 -8.31 -4.11 27.87
C PHE A 154 -9.17 -2.86 27.91
N ASP A 155 -9.12 -2.06 26.86
CA ASP A 155 -9.97 -0.89 26.68
C ASP A 155 -11.31 -1.28 26.06
N ASP A 156 -12.40 -0.70 26.56
CA ASP A 156 -13.75 -0.95 26.06
C ASP A 156 -13.86 -0.66 24.54
N VAL A 157 -13.10 0.31 24.04
CA VAL A 157 -13.06 0.67 22.62
C VAL A 157 -12.48 -0.48 21.80
N ASN A 158 -11.34 -1.05 22.21
CA ASN A 158 -10.71 -2.18 21.52
C ASN A 158 -11.61 -3.41 21.55
N ILE A 159 -12.21 -3.73 22.72
CA ILE A 159 -13.19 -4.81 22.85
C ILE A 159 -14.38 -4.59 21.90
N SER A 160 -14.88 -3.36 21.80
CA SER A 160 -16.00 -3.06 20.88
C SER A 160 -15.68 -3.24 19.40
N ILE A 161 -14.39 -3.20 19.04
CA ILE A 161 -13.90 -3.36 17.68
C ILE A 161 -13.76 -4.85 17.33
N HIS A 162 -12.92 -5.59 18.05
CA HIS A 162 -12.57 -6.99 17.74
C HIS A 162 -13.31 -8.03 18.59
N GLY A 163 -14.05 -7.61 19.62
CA GLY A 163 -14.86 -8.50 20.47
C GLY A 163 -14.07 -9.36 21.47
N ILE A 164 -12.73 -9.29 21.50
CA ILE A 164 -11.91 -10.10 22.39
C ILE A 164 -11.90 -9.44 23.78
N THR A 165 -12.20 -10.24 24.80
CA THR A 165 -12.25 -9.80 26.21
C THR A 165 -11.09 -10.39 27.02
N PRO A 166 -10.79 -9.87 28.22
CA PRO A 166 -9.81 -10.48 29.12
C PRO A 166 -10.06 -11.95 29.41
N ASP A 167 -11.35 -12.36 29.46
CA ASP A 167 -11.72 -13.75 29.75
C ASP A 167 -11.36 -14.68 28.57
N ASP A 168 -11.40 -14.19 27.32
CA ASP A 168 -11.06 -14.98 26.14
C ASP A 168 -9.55 -15.33 26.08
N VAL A 169 -8.70 -14.51 26.69
CA VAL A 169 -7.25 -14.69 26.69
C VAL A 169 -6.69 -15.17 28.03
N ALA A 170 -7.56 -15.39 29.05
CA ALA A 170 -7.12 -15.73 30.41
C ALA A 170 -6.26 -17.02 30.49
N ASP A 171 -6.61 -18.01 29.67
CA ASP A 171 -5.91 -19.30 29.57
C ASP A 171 -5.03 -19.39 28.28
N ALA A 172 -4.86 -18.29 27.54
CA ALA A 172 -4.06 -18.26 26.33
C ALA A 172 -2.56 -18.22 26.66
N SER A 173 -1.73 -18.65 25.69
CA SER A 173 -0.29 -18.54 25.79
C SER A 173 0.16 -17.09 25.92
N PRO A 174 1.29 -16.80 26.59
CA PRO A 174 1.87 -15.46 26.57
C PRO A 174 2.15 -15.00 25.15
N PHE A 175 2.03 -13.69 24.90
CA PHE A 175 2.31 -13.10 23.58
C PHE A 175 3.66 -13.52 23.00
N ALA A 176 4.72 -13.62 23.82
CA ALA A 176 6.05 -14.00 23.35
C ALA A 176 6.08 -15.40 22.70
N ASP A 177 5.31 -16.34 23.26
CA ASP A 177 5.21 -17.71 22.76
C ASP A 177 4.40 -17.73 21.45
N ALA A 178 3.26 -17.03 21.39
CA ALA A 178 2.46 -16.88 20.18
C ALA A 178 3.25 -16.20 19.05
N ALA A 179 4.03 -15.16 19.37
CA ALA A 179 4.90 -14.50 18.41
C ALA A 179 6.02 -15.43 17.90
N ALA A 180 6.61 -16.27 18.76
CA ALA A 180 7.60 -17.26 18.32
C ALA A 180 6.99 -18.27 17.34
N GLU A 181 5.77 -18.75 17.61
CA GLU A 181 5.05 -19.63 16.68
C GLU A 181 4.69 -18.92 15.36
N LEU A 182 4.32 -17.63 15.40
CA LEU A 182 4.13 -16.83 14.19
C LEU A 182 5.42 -16.79 13.36
N PHE A 183 6.58 -16.53 13.97
CA PHE A 183 7.84 -16.44 13.23
C PHE A 183 8.30 -17.77 12.69
N ASP A 184 8.04 -18.87 13.39
CA ASP A 184 8.24 -20.22 12.87
C ASP A 184 7.29 -20.51 11.68
N PHE A 185 6.04 -20.05 11.77
CA PHE A 185 5.09 -20.14 10.67
C PHE A 185 5.51 -19.26 9.49
N LEU A 186 5.97 -18.03 9.72
CA LEU A 186 6.46 -17.13 8.69
C LEU A 186 7.69 -17.70 7.94
N GLY A 187 8.63 -18.25 8.66
CA GLY A 187 9.88 -18.77 8.12
C GLY A 187 10.68 -17.68 7.42
N SER A 188 10.94 -17.85 6.11
CA SER A 188 11.67 -16.87 5.28
C SER A 188 10.76 -15.98 4.44
N ASP A 189 9.45 -16.10 4.56
CA ASP A 189 8.50 -15.31 3.79
C ASP A 189 8.61 -13.82 4.12
N THR A 190 8.30 -12.98 3.15
CA THR A 190 8.02 -11.58 3.39
C THR A 190 6.66 -11.47 4.06
N MET A 191 6.58 -10.74 5.18
CA MET A 191 5.35 -10.44 5.90
C MET A 191 4.56 -9.37 5.15
N VAL A 192 3.30 -9.64 4.86
CA VAL A 192 2.33 -8.69 4.30
C VAL A 192 1.34 -8.27 5.37
N ALA A 193 0.99 -6.99 5.45
CA ALA A 193 -0.14 -6.52 6.23
C ALA A 193 -0.83 -5.34 5.56
N HIS A 194 -2.08 -5.04 5.96
CA HIS A 194 -2.76 -3.85 5.49
C HIS A 194 -2.45 -2.67 6.42
N ASN A 195 -1.49 -1.84 6.06
CA ASN A 195 -0.77 -0.89 6.92
C ASN A 195 0.33 -1.57 7.76
N ALA A 196 1.22 -2.28 7.08
CA ALA A 196 2.25 -3.15 7.68
C ALA A 196 3.13 -2.48 8.75
N GLN A 197 3.20 -1.15 8.78
CA GLN A 197 3.91 -0.43 9.84
C GLN A 197 3.23 -0.62 11.20
N PHE A 198 1.90 -0.66 11.26
CA PHE A 198 1.16 -0.90 12.50
C PHE A 198 1.50 -2.29 13.05
N ASP A 199 1.22 -3.36 12.29
CA ASP A 199 1.41 -4.74 12.75
C ASP A 199 2.85 -5.03 13.15
N SER A 200 3.80 -4.57 12.35
CA SER A 200 5.22 -4.76 12.65
C SER A 200 5.68 -3.98 13.88
N THR A 201 5.15 -2.77 14.10
CA THR A 201 5.43 -1.99 15.32
C THR A 201 4.80 -2.63 16.55
N ALA A 202 3.56 -3.13 16.43
CA ALA A 202 2.86 -3.83 17.51
C ALA A 202 3.65 -5.09 17.92
N LEU A 203 4.03 -5.93 16.97
CA LEU A 203 4.85 -7.13 17.22
C LEU A 203 6.18 -6.77 17.87
N ARG A 204 6.91 -5.77 17.35
CA ARG A 204 8.19 -5.33 17.91
C ARG A 204 8.05 -4.80 19.34
N SER A 205 7.05 -3.94 19.59
CA SER A 205 6.80 -3.36 20.91
C SER A 205 6.44 -4.44 21.92
N GLY A 206 5.57 -5.37 21.55
CA GLY A 206 5.21 -6.52 22.39
C GLY A 206 6.41 -7.42 22.73
N LEU A 207 7.26 -7.73 21.74
CA LEU A 207 8.48 -8.52 21.95
C LEU A 207 9.44 -7.81 22.91
N LYS A 208 9.65 -6.51 22.77
CA LYS A 208 10.50 -5.73 23.69
C LYS A 208 9.95 -5.68 25.09
N LYS A 209 8.64 -5.50 25.26
CA LYS A 209 7.97 -5.57 26.57
C LYS A 209 8.08 -6.96 27.20
N SER A 210 8.07 -8.01 26.41
CA SER A 210 8.26 -9.40 26.87
C SER A 210 9.73 -9.80 27.05
N ALA A 211 10.68 -8.90 26.80
CA ALA A 211 12.12 -9.20 26.74
C ALA A 211 12.46 -10.39 25.81
N ALA A 212 11.68 -10.56 24.74
CA ALA A 212 11.87 -11.57 23.73
C ALA A 212 12.69 -11.01 22.53
N PRO A 213 13.45 -11.86 21.81
CA PRO A 213 14.23 -11.41 20.66
C PRO A 213 13.33 -10.94 19.51
N VAL A 214 13.74 -9.85 18.86
CA VAL A 214 13.05 -9.33 17.66
C VAL A 214 13.76 -9.88 16.41
N PRO A 215 13.10 -10.67 15.56
CA PRO A 215 13.71 -11.17 14.34
C PRO A 215 13.83 -10.07 13.27
N GLU A 216 14.69 -10.31 12.27
CA GLU A 216 14.74 -9.48 11.07
C GLU A 216 13.77 -10.04 10.03
N ILE A 217 12.76 -9.24 9.63
CA ILE A 217 11.69 -9.63 8.72
C ILE A 217 11.50 -8.55 7.65
N ARG A 218 11.38 -8.98 6.39
CA ARG A 218 10.97 -8.09 5.29
C ARG A 218 9.47 -7.85 5.34
N LEU A 219 9.08 -6.61 5.04
CA LEU A 219 7.69 -6.15 5.08
C LEU A 219 7.22 -5.70 3.71
N ALA A 220 6.02 -6.12 3.34
CA ALA A 220 5.26 -5.59 2.21
C ALA A 220 3.89 -5.07 2.71
N CYS A 221 3.33 -4.07 2.04
CA CYS A 221 2.14 -3.37 2.52
C CYS A 221 1.05 -3.35 1.44
N SER A 222 -0.05 -4.06 1.69
CA SER A 222 -1.20 -4.11 0.76
C SER A 222 -1.87 -2.74 0.59
N LEU A 223 -1.88 -1.89 1.64
CA LEU A 223 -2.36 -0.51 1.58
C LEU A 223 -1.52 0.35 0.61
N ALA A 224 -0.19 0.25 0.68
CA ALA A 224 0.70 0.97 -0.23
C ALA A 224 0.49 0.55 -1.68
N LEU A 225 0.34 -0.76 -1.92
CA LEU A 225 0.06 -1.33 -3.24
C LEU A 225 -1.33 -0.90 -3.77
N ALA A 226 -2.36 -0.90 -2.91
CA ALA A 226 -3.71 -0.44 -3.27
C ALA A 226 -3.74 1.05 -3.65
N ARG A 227 -3.03 1.89 -2.92
CA ARG A 227 -2.87 3.32 -3.27
C ARG A 227 -2.16 3.52 -4.59
N ASP A 228 -1.17 2.69 -4.89
CA ASP A 228 -0.50 2.71 -6.19
C ASP A 228 -1.42 2.26 -7.31
N ALA A 229 -2.20 1.20 -7.08
CA ALA A 229 -3.20 0.71 -8.03
C ALA A 229 -4.27 1.76 -8.34
N SER A 230 -4.73 2.53 -7.34
CA SER A 230 -5.64 3.66 -7.56
C SER A 230 -5.00 4.77 -8.39
N ARG A 231 -3.75 5.14 -8.09
CA ARG A 231 -3.01 6.15 -8.89
C ARG A 231 -2.80 5.70 -10.33
N ALA A 232 -2.62 4.41 -10.54
CA ALA A 232 -2.47 3.81 -11.88
C ALA A 232 -3.81 3.59 -12.61
N GLY A 233 -4.95 3.86 -11.96
CA GLY A 233 -6.28 3.63 -12.52
C GLY A 233 -6.66 2.14 -12.66
N VAL A 234 -5.98 1.26 -11.91
CA VAL A 234 -6.25 -0.20 -11.89
C VAL A 234 -7.43 -0.54 -10.99
N ILE A 235 -7.62 0.23 -9.92
CA ILE A 235 -8.80 0.20 -9.06
C ILE A 235 -9.36 1.61 -8.88
N ASP A 236 -10.67 1.68 -8.63
CA ASP A 236 -11.38 2.92 -8.27
C ASP A 236 -12.13 2.68 -6.97
N VAL A 237 -11.65 3.29 -5.88
CA VAL A 237 -12.17 3.11 -4.54
C VAL A 237 -12.36 4.46 -3.84
N ALA A 238 -13.40 4.57 -3.02
CA ALA A 238 -13.69 5.79 -2.27
C ALA A 238 -12.64 6.11 -1.18
N ASN A 239 -12.03 5.05 -0.64
CA ASN A 239 -10.92 5.12 0.33
C ASN A 239 -10.12 3.81 0.26
N HIS A 240 -8.99 3.76 0.97
CA HIS A 240 -8.11 2.59 0.97
C HIS A 240 -8.19 1.77 2.28
N LYS A 241 -9.28 1.85 3.03
CA LYS A 241 -9.52 0.96 4.17
C LYS A 241 -9.67 -0.49 3.68
N LEU A 242 -9.22 -1.42 4.49
CA LEU A 242 -9.22 -2.85 4.16
C LEU A 242 -10.54 -3.35 3.58
N PRO A 243 -11.72 -3.12 4.21
CA PRO A 243 -12.99 -3.61 3.65
C PRO A 243 -13.35 -2.99 2.30
N THR A 244 -13.01 -1.70 2.10
CA THR A 244 -13.32 -1.02 0.84
C THR A 244 -12.48 -1.57 -0.32
N VAL A 245 -11.19 -1.83 -0.08
CA VAL A 245 -10.31 -2.39 -1.09
C VAL A 245 -10.64 -3.86 -1.33
N ALA A 246 -10.88 -4.65 -0.28
CA ALA A 246 -11.29 -6.05 -0.36
C ALA A 246 -12.57 -6.20 -1.21
N SER A 247 -13.60 -5.41 -0.95
CA SER A 247 -14.83 -5.39 -1.77
C SER A 247 -14.56 -5.04 -3.24
N CYS A 248 -13.66 -4.08 -3.51
CA CYS A 248 -13.30 -3.69 -4.89
C CYS A 248 -12.59 -4.80 -5.68
N ILE A 249 -11.84 -5.67 -5.00
CA ILE A 249 -11.18 -6.80 -5.65
C ILE A 249 -12.10 -8.02 -5.79
N GLY A 250 -13.27 -8.01 -5.17
CA GLY A 250 -14.24 -9.12 -5.17
C GLY A 250 -13.98 -10.16 -4.08
N ALA A 251 -13.23 -9.80 -3.03
CA ALA A 251 -13.13 -10.63 -1.83
C ALA A 251 -14.54 -10.78 -1.21
N GLU A 252 -14.85 -12.00 -0.75
CA GLU A 252 -16.13 -12.28 -0.10
C GLU A 252 -16.25 -11.48 1.20
N ASP A 253 -17.52 -11.28 1.66
CA ASP A 253 -17.79 -10.66 2.96
C ASP A 253 -17.06 -11.43 4.07
N PHE A 254 -16.16 -10.75 4.77
CA PHE A 254 -15.42 -11.30 5.90
C PHE A 254 -15.75 -10.54 7.18
N HIS A 255 -15.62 -11.20 8.30
CA HIS A 255 -15.76 -10.56 9.60
C HIS A 255 -14.54 -9.68 9.87
N HIS A 256 -14.64 -8.40 9.53
CA HIS A 256 -13.61 -7.41 9.79
C HIS A 256 -13.37 -7.28 11.31
N HIS A 257 -12.11 -7.14 11.69
CA HIS A 257 -11.60 -7.19 13.07
C HIS A 257 -11.54 -8.60 13.68
N GLU A 258 -11.37 -9.63 12.86
CA GLU A 258 -10.83 -10.92 13.23
C GLU A 258 -9.49 -11.05 12.52
N ALA A 259 -8.40 -11.14 13.29
CA ALA A 259 -7.04 -10.99 12.76
C ALA A 259 -6.74 -11.91 11.55
N THR A 260 -7.24 -13.16 11.55
CA THR A 260 -7.00 -14.07 10.41
C THR A 260 -7.82 -13.69 9.19
N ALA A 261 -9.04 -13.17 9.39
CA ALA A 261 -9.86 -12.69 8.29
C ALA A 261 -9.26 -11.42 7.66
N ASP A 262 -8.73 -10.50 8.46
CA ASP A 262 -8.09 -9.28 8.00
C ASP A 262 -6.74 -9.59 7.32
N ALA A 263 -5.95 -10.53 7.87
CA ALA A 263 -4.75 -11.03 7.20
C ALA A 263 -5.07 -11.68 5.84
N ARG A 264 -6.15 -12.49 5.75
CA ARG A 264 -6.61 -13.09 4.50
C ARG A 264 -6.94 -12.02 3.47
N ALA A 265 -7.76 -11.05 3.85
CA ALA A 265 -8.14 -9.95 2.98
C ALA A 265 -6.92 -9.14 2.50
N ALA A 266 -5.95 -8.88 3.39
CA ALA A 266 -4.70 -8.21 3.01
C ALA A 266 -3.89 -9.00 1.97
N GLY A 267 -3.84 -10.34 2.10
CA GLY A 267 -3.18 -11.22 1.16
C GLY A 267 -3.90 -11.33 -0.19
N GLU A 268 -5.23 -11.45 -0.16
CA GLU A 268 -6.06 -11.45 -1.38
C GLU A 268 -5.94 -10.13 -2.16
N ILE A 269 -5.85 -8.99 -1.48
CA ILE A 269 -5.59 -7.69 -2.11
C ILE A 269 -4.25 -7.73 -2.87
N VAL A 270 -3.18 -8.22 -2.26
CA VAL A 270 -1.87 -8.33 -2.94
C VAL A 270 -1.97 -9.24 -4.15
N SER A 271 -2.58 -10.42 -4.01
CA SER A 271 -2.74 -11.40 -5.09
C SER A 271 -3.58 -10.84 -6.25
N ALA A 272 -4.73 -10.24 -5.96
CA ALA A 272 -5.61 -9.64 -6.97
C ALA A 272 -4.98 -8.45 -7.68
N LEU A 273 -4.25 -7.60 -6.94
CA LEU A 273 -3.54 -6.47 -7.56
C LEU A 273 -2.35 -6.93 -8.39
N ALA A 274 -1.60 -7.96 -7.96
CA ALA A 274 -0.55 -8.56 -8.77
C ALA A 274 -1.09 -9.07 -10.11
N GLN A 275 -2.24 -9.76 -10.11
CA GLN A 275 -2.92 -10.19 -11.34
C GLN A 275 -3.31 -9.00 -12.21
N ARG A 276 -3.94 -7.98 -11.63
CA ARG A 276 -4.39 -6.78 -12.38
C ARG A 276 -3.21 -6.00 -12.98
N PHE A 277 -2.04 -6.06 -12.35
CA PHE A 277 -0.79 -5.52 -12.89
C PHE A 277 -0.13 -6.45 -13.93
N GLY A 278 -0.61 -7.67 -14.10
CA GLY A 278 0.01 -8.67 -14.95
C GLY A 278 1.36 -9.14 -14.44
N HIS A 279 1.52 -9.19 -13.11
CA HIS A 279 2.75 -9.61 -12.47
C HIS A 279 2.87 -11.14 -12.44
N SER A 280 4.10 -11.61 -12.59
CA SER A 280 4.53 -12.99 -12.28
C SER A 280 5.92 -12.91 -11.63
N GLY A 281 6.16 -13.72 -10.63
CA GLY A 281 7.42 -13.69 -9.87
C GLY A 281 7.20 -13.41 -8.38
N SER A 282 8.27 -13.05 -7.69
CA SER A 282 8.27 -12.85 -6.24
C SER A 282 7.50 -11.59 -5.81
N ILE A 283 7.16 -11.54 -4.52
CA ILE A 283 6.55 -10.33 -3.93
C ILE A 283 7.54 -9.17 -3.95
N GLU A 284 8.84 -9.43 -3.80
CA GLU A 284 9.91 -8.44 -3.90
C GLU A 284 9.93 -7.79 -5.28
N ASP A 285 9.81 -8.62 -6.34
CA ASP A 285 9.76 -8.13 -7.71
C ASP A 285 8.50 -7.30 -7.97
N LEU A 286 7.33 -7.71 -7.41
CA LEU A 286 6.10 -6.95 -7.51
C LEU A 286 6.29 -5.52 -6.96
N PHE A 287 6.82 -5.39 -5.75
CA PHE A 287 7.01 -4.10 -5.11
C PHE A 287 8.11 -3.27 -5.80
N THR A 288 9.22 -3.90 -6.16
CA THR A 288 10.33 -3.21 -6.83
C THR A 288 9.94 -2.67 -8.20
N THR A 289 9.19 -3.43 -9.01
CA THR A 289 8.70 -2.98 -10.32
C THR A 289 7.66 -1.87 -10.21
N ARG A 290 7.10 -1.66 -9.02
CA ARG A 290 6.18 -0.57 -8.70
C ARG A 290 6.87 0.60 -7.99
N ASP A 291 8.21 0.66 -8.04
CA ASP A 291 9.04 1.69 -7.39
C ASP A 291 8.90 1.73 -5.85
N PHE A 292 8.69 0.58 -5.21
CA PHE A 292 8.72 0.46 -3.75
C PHE A 292 9.99 -0.23 -3.27
N ALA A 293 10.55 0.27 -2.18
CA ALA A 293 11.45 -0.45 -1.32
C ALA A 293 10.63 -1.18 -0.25
N LEU A 294 10.90 -2.47 -0.04
CA LEU A 294 10.30 -3.23 1.05
C LEU A 294 10.70 -2.64 2.40
N GLY A 295 9.79 -2.74 3.36
CA GLY A 295 10.08 -2.38 4.74
C GLY A 295 10.87 -3.48 5.45
N THR A 296 11.29 -3.19 6.68
CA THR A 296 11.99 -4.15 7.54
C THR A 296 11.57 -3.96 8.99
N LEU A 297 11.26 -5.06 9.68
CA LEU A 297 11.20 -5.13 11.13
C LEU A 297 12.54 -5.65 11.64
N SER A 298 13.14 -5.01 12.65
CA SER A 298 14.39 -5.44 13.26
C SER A 298 14.45 -5.04 14.75
N GLU A 299 15.49 -5.49 15.44
CA GLU A 299 15.74 -5.09 16.84
C GLU A 299 15.86 -3.57 16.99
N GLU A 300 16.50 -2.89 16.02
CA GLU A 300 16.75 -1.45 16.08
C GLU A 300 15.50 -0.62 15.76
N SER A 301 14.76 -1.02 14.73
CA SER A 301 13.66 -0.20 14.20
C SER A 301 12.68 -0.98 13.34
N VAL A 302 11.55 -0.36 13.05
CA VAL A 302 10.67 -0.71 11.92
C VAL A 302 10.87 0.32 10.83
N ILE A 303 11.27 -0.13 9.66
CA ILE A 303 11.36 0.70 8.44
C ILE A 303 10.10 0.37 7.62
N PRO A 304 9.24 1.34 7.34
CA PRO A 304 8.02 1.08 6.55
C PRO A 304 8.35 0.82 5.08
N VAL A 305 7.36 0.30 4.35
CA VAL A 305 7.41 0.22 2.88
C VAL A 305 7.35 1.63 2.30
N LEU A 306 8.36 2.02 1.53
CA LEU A 306 8.50 3.36 0.97
C LEU A 306 8.65 3.31 -0.55
N ARG A 307 8.26 4.39 -1.24
CA ARG A 307 8.65 4.54 -2.65
C ARG A 307 10.16 4.76 -2.77
N ALA A 308 10.80 4.05 -3.70
CA ALA A 308 12.26 4.09 -3.89
C ALA A 308 12.80 5.52 -4.06
N ASN A 309 12.03 6.42 -4.67
CA ASN A 309 12.38 7.84 -4.85
C ASN A 309 12.22 8.69 -3.58
N THR A 310 11.67 8.15 -2.50
CA THR A 310 11.50 8.80 -1.20
C THR A 310 12.37 8.18 -0.11
N ALA A 311 13.09 7.08 -0.42
CA ALA A 311 14.04 6.49 0.50
C ALA A 311 15.16 7.51 0.84
N PRO A 312 15.53 7.69 2.11
CA PRO A 312 16.66 8.54 2.45
C PRO A 312 17.92 8.00 1.74
N LEU A 313 18.66 8.89 1.09
CA LEU A 313 19.97 8.56 0.48
C LEU A 313 20.81 7.87 1.53
N SER A 314 21.35 6.69 1.23
CA SER A 314 22.25 6.00 2.14
C SER A 314 23.49 6.87 2.41
N ALA A 315 24.14 6.71 3.55
CA ALA A 315 25.37 7.43 3.87
C ALA A 315 26.47 7.22 2.79
N ALA A 316 26.37 6.17 1.97
CA ALA A 316 27.25 5.90 0.84
C ALA A 316 26.98 6.83 -0.37
N ASP A 317 25.72 7.23 -0.59
CA ASP A 317 25.33 8.12 -1.68
C ASP A 317 25.71 9.59 -1.40
N LEU A 318 25.92 9.95 -0.14
CA LEU A 318 26.38 11.27 0.29
C LEU A 318 27.91 11.47 0.14
N GLY A 319 28.65 10.39 -0.16
CA GLY A 319 30.12 10.40 -0.30
C GLY A 319 30.64 10.64 -1.71
N ALA A 320 29.81 10.59 -2.74
CA ALA A 320 30.20 10.87 -4.11
C ALA A 320 29.89 12.34 -4.45
N GLY A 321 30.81 13.23 -4.08
CA GLY A 321 30.75 14.64 -4.43
C GLY A 321 30.77 14.86 -5.94
N THR A 322 29.59 15.06 -6.54
CA THR A 322 29.47 15.71 -7.83
C THR A 322 29.22 17.20 -7.60
N ASP A 323 30.21 17.97 -7.94
CA ASP A 323 30.27 19.42 -7.89
C ASP A 323 29.17 20.07 -8.74
N PHE A 324 28.06 20.50 -8.11
CA PHE A 324 26.97 21.25 -8.75
C PHE A 324 27.25 22.77 -8.81
N ARG A 325 28.48 23.13 -9.10
CA ARG A 325 28.86 24.52 -9.41
C ARG A 325 29.37 24.60 -10.84
N ASP A 326 28.52 24.50 -11.83
CA ASP A 326 28.73 25.21 -13.11
C ASP A 326 27.54 24.97 -14.08
N LYS A 327 26.48 25.75 -13.96
CA LYS A 327 25.54 26.04 -15.08
C LYS A 327 24.59 27.20 -14.74
N THR A 328 25.16 28.34 -14.30
CA THR A 328 24.45 29.62 -14.28
C THR A 328 25.31 30.71 -14.89
N ARG A 329 25.54 30.62 -16.19
CA ARG A 329 25.94 31.77 -17.00
C ARG A 329 25.60 31.48 -18.46
N MET A 330 24.59 32.13 -18.94
CA MET A 330 24.31 32.61 -20.29
C MET A 330 22.78 32.57 -20.57
N ALA A 331 22.17 33.70 -20.47
CA ALA A 331 21.37 34.32 -21.50
C ALA A 331 20.65 35.55 -20.93
N GLY A 332 21.12 36.68 -21.38
CA GLY A 332 20.55 37.98 -21.10
C GLY A 332 19.38 38.28 -22.02
N THR A 333 18.57 39.20 -21.54
CA THR A 333 17.77 40.22 -22.23
C THR A 333 17.02 39.84 -23.51
N THR A 334 15.69 39.95 -23.49
CA THR A 334 14.97 41.04 -24.18
C THR A 334 13.47 41.08 -23.78
N SER A 335 13.02 42.31 -23.67
CA SER A 335 11.66 42.80 -23.42
C SER A 335 10.63 42.43 -24.49
N GLY A 336 9.34 42.34 -24.10
CA GLY A 336 8.29 42.81 -24.98
C GLY A 336 6.99 42.04 -25.01
N ALA A 337 5.94 42.75 -24.61
CA ALA A 337 4.58 42.69 -25.13
C ALA A 337 3.57 41.64 -24.67
N LYS A 338 2.59 42.17 -23.95
CA LYS A 338 1.23 41.62 -23.73
C LYS A 338 0.57 41.16 -25.02
N LYS A 339 0.05 39.94 -25.04
CA LYS A 339 -1.13 39.58 -25.85
C LYS A 339 -2.07 38.70 -25.06
N LYS A 340 -3.27 39.22 -24.81
CA LYS A 340 -4.44 38.44 -24.39
C LYS A 340 -4.83 37.54 -25.52
N SER A 341 -4.97 36.25 -25.27
CA SER A 341 -5.75 35.34 -26.11
C SER A 341 -6.60 34.44 -25.21
N SER A 342 -7.89 34.55 -25.40
CA SER A 342 -8.91 33.63 -24.91
C SER A 342 -8.71 32.25 -25.49
N GLY A 343 -8.47 31.25 -24.63
CA GLY A 343 -8.34 29.84 -25.04
C GLY A 343 -8.98 28.96 -23.98
N SER A 344 -9.91 28.15 -24.43
CA SER A 344 -10.70 27.13 -23.76
C SER A 344 -10.02 26.48 -22.55
N ALA A 345 -10.72 26.50 -21.41
CA ALA A 345 -10.35 25.81 -20.20
C ALA A 345 -10.43 24.29 -20.41
N GLN A 346 -9.30 23.67 -20.72
CA GLN A 346 -9.13 22.23 -20.49
C GLN A 346 -9.15 22.00 -18.98
N ARG A 347 -10.11 21.21 -18.50
CA ARG A 347 -10.17 20.75 -17.11
C ARG A 347 -8.88 19.96 -16.82
N ARG A 348 -7.94 20.60 -16.15
CA ARG A 348 -6.82 19.93 -15.51
C ARG A 348 -7.41 19.08 -14.38
N GLY A 349 -7.08 17.78 -14.36
CA GLY A 349 -7.39 16.92 -13.22
C GLY A 349 -6.84 17.50 -11.91
N PRO A 350 -7.35 17.03 -10.75
CA PRO A 350 -6.91 17.56 -9.45
C PRO A 350 -5.40 17.46 -9.30
N ALA A 351 -4.79 18.48 -8.73
CA ALA A 351 -3.35 18.49 -8.52
C ALA A 351 -2.96 17.44 -7.44
N PRO A 352 -1.76 16.80 -7.53
CA PRO A 352 -1.36 15.69 -6.64
C PRO A 352 -1.48 16.00 -5.14
N TRP A 353 -1.44 17.27 -4.74
CA TRP A 353 -1.58 17.70 -3.34
C TRP A 353 -3.05 17.75 -2.83
N GLN A 354 -4.05 17.53 -3.69
CA GLN A 354 -5.46 17.47 -3.29
C GLN A 354 -5.86 16.10 -2.71
N SER A 355 -5.02 15.09 -2.81
CA SER A 355 -5.28 13.75 -2.28
C SER A 355 -4.94 13.59 -0.79
N VAL A 356 -4.21 14.53 -0.18
CA VAL A 356 -3.97 14.55 1.28
C VAL A 356 -5.07 15.42 1.90
N SER A 357 -6.19 14.81 2.26
CA SER A 357 -7.34 15.53 2.79
C SER A 357 -6.96 16.26 4.09
N THR A 358 -6.98 17.58 4.02
CA THR A 358 -6.91 18.42 5.22
C THR A 358 -8.31 18.40 5.84
N PRO A 359 -8.48 18.07 7.13
CA PRO A 359 -9.79 18.07 7.76
C PRO A 359 -10.52 19.40 7.61
N ASP A 360 -11.83 19.35 7.43
CA ASP A 360 -12.63 20.56 7.25
C ASP A 360 -12.76 21.36 8.54
N THR A 361 -12.75 20.67 9.69
CA THR A 361 -12.87 21.27 11.02
C THR A 361 -11.51 21.29 11.73
N ILE A 362 -11.14 22.45 12.29
CA ILE A 362 -9.96 22.58 13.14
C ILE A 362 -10.45 22.39 14.58
N PRO A 363 -9.88 21.43 15.36
CA PRO A 363 -10.25 21.25 16.76
C PRO A 363 -9.80 22.45 17.61
N ASP A 364 -10.59 22.79 18.62
CA ASP A 364 -10.23 23.82 19.59
C ASP A 364 -9.18 23.26 20.58
N PRO A 365 -8.16 24.04 20.94
CA PRO A 365 -7.13 23.60 21.90
C PRO A 365 -7.71 23.39 23.29
N ASN A 366 -7.30 22.31 23.96
CA ASN A 366 -7.67 22.04 25.34
C ASN A 366 -7.04 23.07 26.29
N PRO A 367 -7.83 23.89 26.98
CA PRO A 367 -7.30 24.89 27.91
C PRO A 367 -6.75 24.28 29.20
N ASP A 368 -7.12 23.04 29.53
CA ASP A 368 -6.73 22.34 30.74
C ASP A 368 -5.52 21.41 30.53
N ALA A 369 -4.89 21.46 29.34
CA ALA A 369 -3.69 20.70 29.03
C ALA A 369 -2.50 21.19 29.87
N ASP A 370 -1.48 20.32 30.01
CA ASP A 370 -0.27 20.63 30.77
C ASP A 370 0.43 21.89 30.24
N PRO A 371 0.55 22.96 31.04
CA PRO A 371 1.21 24.21 30.62
C PRO A 371 2.71 24.05 30.35
N GLU A 372 3.36 23.03 30.89
CA GLU A 372 4.79 22.71 30.69
C GLU A 372 5.00 21.86 29.43
N GLY A 373 3.92 21.34 28.79
CA GLY A 373 3.99 20.54 27.59
C GLY A 373 4.50 21.33 26.38
N ALA A 374 5.36 20.72 25.55
CA ALA A 374 6.01 21.36 24.41
C ALA A 374 5.03 21.93 23.35
N LEU A 375 3.79 21.42 23.32
CA LEU A 375 2.74 21.85 22.38
C LEU A 375 1.79 22.91 22.99
N PHE A 376 1.80 23.12 24.32
CA PHE A 376 0.87 24.02 24.97
C PHE A 376 1.05 25.47 24.47
N GLY A 377 -0.03 26.07 24.00
CA GLY A 377 -0.03 27.44 23.48
C GLY A 377 0.66 27.62 22.11
N GLN A 378 1.27 26.59 21.55
CA GLN A 378 1.96 26.64 20.27
C GLN A 378 0.98 26.72 19.09
N ASN A 379 1.41 27.37 17.99
CA ASN A 379 0.67 27.37 16.71
C ASN A 379 1.34 26.41 15.74
N VAL A 380 0.79 25.22 15.60
CA VAL A 380 1.36 24.08 14.87
C VAL A 380 0.76 23.98 13.47
N THR A 381 1.59 23.83 12.47
CA THR A 381 1.17 23.59 11.08
C THR A 381 1.82 22.30 10.57
N LEU A 382 1.04 21.41 9.98
CA LEU A 382 1.52 20.16 9.41
C LEU A 382 1.65 20.28 7.89
N THR A 383 2.72 19.71 7.32
CA THR A 383 2.96 19.62 5.87
C THR A 383 3.57 18.28 5.52
N GLY A 384 3.29 17.76 4.33
CA GLY A 384 3.74 16.43 3.92
C GLY A 384 2.73 15.34 4.26
N ASP A 385 3.16 14.10 4.13
CA ASP A 385 2.41 12.91 4.49
C ASP A 385 2.85 12.40 5.87
N PHE A 386 1.90 12.00 6.69
CA PHE A 386 2.14 11.54 8.07
C PHE A 386 1.74 10.08 8.26
N GLU A 387 1.64 9.32 7.17
CA GLU A 387 1.33 7.89 7.29
C GLU A 387 2.21 7.21 8.36
N PRO A 388 1.59 6.35 9.21
CA PRO A 388 0.24 5.81 9.12
C PRO A 388 -0.85 6.72 9.72
N PHE A 389 -0.50 7.88 10.26
CA PHE A 389 -1.40 8.75 10.99
C PHE A 389 -2.21 9.65 10.04
N ASP A 390 -3.53 9.71 10.27
CA ASP A 390 -4.39 10.71 9.63
C ASP A 390 -4.12 12.10 10.20
N LYS A 391 -4.12 13.12 9.35
CA LYS A 391 -3.92 14.50 9.80
C LYS A 391 -4.97 14.99 10.78
N GLY A 392 -6.21 14.49 10.68
CA GLY A 392 -7.29 14.84 11.61
C GLY A 392 -7.01 14.30 13.00
N LEU A 393 -6.52 13.07 13.09
CA LEU A 393 -6.07 12.49 14.35
C LEU A 393 -4.93 13.32 14.96
N LEU A 394 -3.88 13.62 14.20
CA LEU A 394 -2.76 14.42 14.68
C LEU A 394 -3.22 15.83 15.13
N TRP A 395 -4.16 16.43 14.42
CA TRP A 395 -4.75 17.70 14.80
C TRP A 395 -5.50 17.62 16.14
N SER A 396 -6.29 16.56 16.33
CA SER A 396 -7.00 16.31 17.58
C SER A 396 -6.04 16.12 18.74
N LYS A 397 -5.00 15.30 18.56
CA LYS A 397 -3.98 15.04 19.57
C LYS A 397 -3.14 16.28 19.93
N ILE A 398 -2.81 17.14 18.96
CA ILE A 398 -2.16 18.44 19.19
C ILE A 398 -3.08 19.35 20.01
N ALA A 399 -4.38 19.40 19.65
CA ALA A 399 -5.36 20.21 20.37
C ALA A 399 -5.60 19.72 21.80
N GLU A 400 -5.65 18.40 22.04
CA GLU A 400 -5.72 17.78 23.37
C GLU A 400 -4.56 18.22 24.27
N ARG A 401 -3.37 18.48 23.68
CA ARG A 401 -2.18 19.00 24.39
C ARG A 401 -2.07 20.52 24.42
N GLY A 402 -3.18 21.22 24.15
CA GLY A 402 -3.27 22.67 24.21
C GLY A 402 -2.65 23.42 23.03
N GLY A 403 -2.23 22.70 21.96
CA GLY A 403 -1.70 23.28 20.72
C GLY A 403 -2.81 23.79 19.80
N LYS A 404 -2.56 24.91 19.11
CA LYS A 404 -3.46 25.48 18.09
C LYS A 404 -3.02 25.01 16.70
N VAL A 405 -3.88 24.32 15.99
CA VAL A 405 -3.58 23.83 14.65
C VAL A 405 -3.91 24.86 13.58
N GLY A 406 -3.00 25.02 12.61
CA GLY A 406 -3.18 25.92 11.46
C GLY A 406 -3.09 25.20 10.12
N LYS A 407 -4.00 25.52 9.19
CA LYS A 407 -3.98 24.96 7.82
C LYS A 407 -2.78 25.46 6.99
N ASN A 408 -2.25 26.63 7.29
CA ASN A 408 -1.17 27.28 6.54
C ASN A 408 -0.13 27.89 7.46
N VAL A 409 1.12 28.00 6.96
CA VAL A 409 2.21 28.73 7.65
C VAL A 409 1.95 30.24 7.58
N THR A 410 1.84 30.86 8.73
CA THR A 410 1.58 32.28 8.91
C THR A 410 2.61 32.88 9.85
N LYS A 411 2.54 34.22 10.06
CA LYS A 411 3.36 34.92 11.05
C LYS A 411 3.10 34.48 12.51
N LYS A 412 2.04 33.70 12.76
CA LYS A 412 1.71 33.16 14.07
C LYS A 412 2.20 31.74 14.27
N THR A 413 2.64 31.07 13.21
CA THR A 413 3.15 29.70 13.28
C THR A 413 4.44 29.66 14.10
N THR A 414 4.48 28.82 15.12
CA THR A 414 5.63 28.60 15.98
C THR A 414 6.31 27.25 15.71
N ILE A 415 5.53 26.25 15.25
CA ILE A 415 6.04 24.93 14.91
C ILE A 415 5.52 24.53 13.53
N LEU A 416 6.43 24.17 12.63
CA LEU A 416 6.11 23.48 11.40
C LEU A 416 6.54 22.02 11.50
N VAL A 417 5.60 21.10 11.42
CA VAL A 417 5.92 19.67 11.37
C VAL A 417 5.95 19.20 9.92
N VAL A 418 7.05 18.55 9.57
CA VAL A 418 7.32 18.07 8.21
C VAL A 418 7.20 16.54 8.21
N GLY A 419 6.16 16.05 7.54
CA GLY A 419 5.98 14.65 7.20
C GLY A 419 6.75 14.25 5.94
N GLN A 420 6.59 13.02 5.53
CA GLN A 420 7.28 12.49 4.35
C GLN A 420 6.77 13.17 3.07
N TRP A 421 7.70 13.68 2.26
CA TRP A 421 7.40 14.23 0.94
C TRP A 421 8.65 14.25 0.04
N ALA A 422 8.47 13.99 -1.25
CA ALA A 422 9.57 13.86 -2.21
C ALA A 422 10.39 15.15 -2.45
N THR A 423 9.81 16.32 -2.13
CA THR A 423 10.46 17.63 -2.32
C THR A 423 9.99 18.62 -1.26
N LYS A 424 10.80 19.65 -0.96
CA LYS A 424 10.37 20.71 -0.03
C LYS A 424 9.00 21.30 -0.40
N THR A 425 8.09 21.24 0.52
CA THR A 425 6.72 21.73 0.33
C THR A 425 6.68 23.27 0.27
N SER A 426 5.59 23.83 -0.25
CA SER A 426 5.38 25.27 -0.23
C SER A 426 5.31 25.84 1.19
N LYS A 427 4.87 25.04 2.17
CA LYS A 427 4.81 25.43 3.57
C LYS A 427 6.20 25.47 4.22
N GLU A 428 7.09 24.53 3.88
CA GLU A 428 8.49 24.56 4.33
C GLU A 428 9.21 25.77 3.78
N LYS A 429 9.10 26.03 2.48
CA LYS A 429 9.69 27.24 1.85
C LYS A 429 9.19 28.51 2.51
N ARG A 430 7.91 28.54 2.87
CA ARG A 430 7.31 29.70 3.56
C ARG A 430 7.82 29.85 4.99
N ALA A 431 8.01 28.75 5.73
CA ALA A 431 8.57 28.79 7.07
C ALA A 431 10.02 29.28 7.05
N GLU A 432 10.85 28.77 6.14
CA GLU A 432 12.24 29.25 5.96
C GLU A 432 12.32 30.72 5.58
N GLU A 433 11.41 31.21 4.71
CA GLU A 433 11.31 32.63 4.39
C GLU A 433 11.00 33.48 5.61
N LEU A 434 10.10 33.02 6.48
CA LEU A 434 9.72 33.72 7.70
C LEU A 434 10.83 33.66 8.76
N GLN A 435 11.51 32.52 8.90
CA GLN A 435 12.73 32.40 9.74
C GLN A 435 13.81 33.38 9.29
N GLY A 436 14.05 33.49 7.97
CA GLY A 436 14.98 34.46 7.40
C GLY A 436 14.61 35.93 7.64
N LYS A 437 13.35 36.20 8.00
CA LYS A 437 12.82 37.53 8.42
C LYS A 437 12.81 37.73 9.93
N GLY A 438 13.42 36.80 10.69
CA GLY A 438 13.56 36.87 12.15
C GLY A 438 12.37 36.31 12.94
N GLN A 439 11.49 35.54 12.31
CA GLN A 439 10.45 34.84 13.03
C GLN A 439 10.98 33.52 13.62
N ASP A 440 10.68 33.27 14.88
CA ASP A 440 11.02 32.03 15.57
C ASP A 440 10.00 30.95 15.21
N ILE A 441 10.39 30.03 14.30
CA ILE A 441 9.60 28.88 13.89
C ILE A 441 10.48 27.65 14.05
N GLU A 442 10.10 26.71 14.91
CA GLU A 442 10.76 25.42 14.95
C GLU A 442 10.26 24.53 13.82
N ILE A 443 11.20 23.82 13.17
CA ILE A 443 10.88 22.79 12.17
C ILE A 443 11.10 21.44 12.81
N TRP A 444 10.00 20.70 13.01
CA TRP A 444 10.02 19.36 13.57
C TRP A 444 9.87 18.32 12.47
N GLN A 445 10.55 17.18 12.64
CA GLN A 445 10.27 15.98 11.86
C GLN A 445 9.10 15.22 12.49
N THR A 446 8.49 14.31 11.74
CA THR A 446 7.36 13.48 12.21
C THR A 446 7.67 12.80 13.53
N ASP A 447 8.85 12.20 13.67
CA ASP A 447 9.25 11.43 14.86
C ASP A 447 9.17 12.28 16.14
N LYS A 448 9.65 13.53 16.09
CA LYS A 448 9.57 14.45 17.25
C LYS A 448 8.13 14.78 17.63
N LEU A 449 7.23 14.95 16.63
CA LEU A 449 5.82 15.17 16.91
C LEU A 449 5.19 13.92 17.55
N LEU A 450 5.47 12.73 17.02
CA LEU A 450 4.94 11.48 17.56
C LEU A 450 5.40 11.22 18.98
N GLU A 451 6.67 11.48 19.30
CA GLU A 451 7.23 11.43 20.65
C GLU A 451 6.46 12.37 21.60
N GLU A 452 6.27 13.63 21.20
CA GLU A 452 5.53 14.62 22.02
C GLU A 452 4.04 14.29 22.17
N LEU A 453 3.46 13.62 21.18
CA LEU A 453 2.10 13.13 21.25
C LEU A 453 1.98 11.77 21.95
N GLN A 454 3.11 11.14 22.31
CA GLN A 454 3.17 9.75 22.82
C GLN A 454 2.52 8.76 21.83
N LEU A 455 2.65 9.04 20.53
CA LEU A 455 2.16 8.22 19.43
C LEU A 455 3.29 7.40 18.79
N ASP A 456 4.52 7.55 19.21
CA ASP A 456 5.64 6.66 18.92
C ASP A 456 5.45 5.27 19.57
N GLU A 457 4.55 5.20 20.58
CA GLU A 457 4.16 3.98 21.28
C GLU A 457 2.64 3.68 21.22
N ALA A 458 1.80 4.44 20.47
CA ALA A 458 0.33 4.32 20.50
C ALA A 458 -0.32 4.17 19.10
N PRO A 459 -1.41 3.36 18.94
CA PRO A 459 -2.04 3.09 17.63
C PRO A 459 -2.78 4.28 17.01
N PRO A 460 -2.78 4.45 15.69
CA PRO A 460 -3.79 5.23 14.99
C PRO A 460 -5.09 4.43 14.91
N PHE A 461 -6.16 5.02 15.39
CA PHE A 461 -7.53 4.47 15.28
C PHE A 461 -8.09 4.60 13.86
#